data_f19586cd871dc28dfc0a49bfb35a7a79
#
_entry.id   f19586cd871dc28dfc0a49bfb35a7a79
#
_cell.length_a   1.000
_cell.length_b   1.000
_cell.length_c   1.000
_cell.angle_alpha   90.00
_cell.angle_beta   90.00
_cell.angle_gamma   90.00
#
_symmetry.space_group_name_H-M   'P 1'
#
loop_
_entity.id
_entity.type
_entity.pdbx_description
1 polymer ?
#
loop_
_entity_poly.entity_id
_entity_poly.type
_entity_poly.pdbx_seq_one_letter_code
_entity_poly.pdbx_strand_id
1 'polypeptide(L)'
;MSWLSRFTRPGVKKDAPKRDATPDNLWLKDPDTGDMLYRADLEASQWVTPKGRHMRIGPELRFRYLFDGERWDVITPPKAIDDPLKFKDDKRYVDRLKASRAKTGRDDAMAIGVGAILGAPAVVLVQDFEFMGGSLGMAAGEGFIAAADEALKRRCGLVAFTAAGGARMQEGILSLM
;
A
#
# COMPACT_ATOMS: atom_id res chain seq x y z
N MET A 1 -45.42 38.88 -31.17
CA MET A 1 -44.53 39.11 -30.01
C MET A 1 -45.34 38.82 -28.76
N SER A 2 -44.97 37.74 -28.04
CA SER A 2 -45.72 37.23 -26.89
C SER A 2 -45.40 38.04 -25.63
N TRP A 3 -46.40 38.58 -24.94
CA TRP A 3 -46.31 39.39 -23.74
C TRP A 3 -45.96 38.57 -22.50
N LEU A 4 -45.86 37.25 -22.57
CA LEU A 4 -45.57 36.30 -21.49
C LEU A 4 -44.12 36.32 -21.05
N SER A 5 -43.18 36.97 -21.76
CA SER A 5 -41.75 37.02 -21.39
C SER A 5 -41.42 38.01 -20.30
N ARG A 6 -42.40 38.77 -19.74
CA ARG A 6 -42.15 39.81 -18.70
C ARG A 6 -42.29 39.32 -17.23
N PHE A 7 -42.58 38.06 -17.00
CA PHE A 7 -42.76 37.47 -15.67
C PHE A 7 -41.71 36.40 -15.30
N THR A 8 -40.48 36.57 -15.72
CA THR A 8 -39.42 35.80 -15.11
C THR A 8 -39.08 36.44 -13.77
N ARG A 9 -39.48 35.78 -12.68
CA ARG A 9 -39.03 36.11 -11.35
C ARG A 9 -37.51 36.10 -11.31
N PRO A 10 -36.84 37.11 -10.63
CA PRO A 10 -35.40 37.03 -10.45
C PRO A 10 -35.09 35.71 -9.73
N GLY A 11 -34.34 34.83 -10.39
CA GLY A 11 -33.94 33.57 -9.80
C GLY A 11 -33.02 33.89 -8.63
N VAL A 12 -33.49 33.64 -7.42
CA VAL A 12 -32.63 33.57 -6.25
C VAL A 12 -31.69 32.42 -6.49
N LYS A 13 -30.43 32.69 -6.87
CA LYS A 13 -29.36 31.71 -6.80
C LYS A 13 -29.22 31.32 -5.33
N LYS A 14 -29.84 30.22 -4.94
CA LYS A 14 -29.47 29.54 -3.71
C LYS A 14 -28.06 29.00 -3.94
N ASP A 15 -27.06 29.72 -3.45
CA ASP A 15 -25.77 29.13 -3.15
C ASP A 15 -26.04 28.05 -2.09
N ALA A 16 -26.30 26.83 -2.56
CA ALA A 16 -26.30 25.69 -1.68
C ALA A 16 -24.89 25.62 -1.07
N PRO A 17 -24.77 25.57 0.27
CA PRO A 17 -23.46 25.36 0.87
C PRO A 17 -22.86 24.13 0.18
N LYS A 18 -21.64 24.26 -0.34
CA LYS A 18 -20.87 23.11 -0.79
C LYS A 18 -20.87 22.13 0.38
N ARG A 19 -21.66 21.08 0.26
CA ARG A 19 -21.50 19.94 1.16
C ARG A 19 -20.08 19.48 0.94
N ASP A 20 -19.26 19.55 1.97
CA ASP A 20 -17.96 18.91 1.96
C ASP A 20 -18.21 17.49 1.50
N ALA A 21 -17.58 17.11 0.40
CA ALA A 21 -17.75 15.78 -0.16
C ALA A 21 -17.37 14.80 0.93
N THR A 22 -18.35 14.07 1.44
CA THR A 22 -18.10 12.99 2.40
C THR A 22 -17.06 12.09 1.75
N PRO A 23 -15.90 11.87 2.36
CA PRO A 23 -14.87 11.03 1.74
C PRO A 23 -15.45 9.67 1.37
N ASP A 24 -15.28 9.25 0.11
CA ASP A 24 -15.81 8.01 -0.45
C ASP A 24 -15.20 6.77 0.21
N ASN A 25 -15.04 6.64 1.46
CA ASN A 25 -14.53 5.45 2.16
C ASN A 25 -14.56 5.60 3.68
N LEU A 26 -15.57 6.28 4.22
CA LEU A 26 -15.72 6.39 5.68
C LEU A 26 -16.07 5.06 6.34
N TRP A 27 -16.68 4.14 5.58
CA TRP A 27 -17.13 2.85 6.05
C TRP A 27 -16.48 1.73 5.26
N LEU A 28 -15.98 0.74 5.96
CA LEU A 28 -15.38 -0.47 5.41
C LEU A 28 -16.21 -1.67 5.85
N LYS A 29 -16.40 -2.61 4.95
CA LYS A 29 -17.08 -3.86 5.27
C LYS A 29 -16.08 -4.87 5.81
N ASP A 30 -16.35 -5.42 6.99
CA ASP A 30 -15.57 -6.55 7.52
C ASP A 30 -15.78 -7.77 6.60
N PRO A 31 -14.73 -8.31 6.00
CA PRO A 31 -14.86 -9.43 5.07
C PRO A 31 -15.33 -10.73 5.72
N ASP A 32 -15.17 -10.89 7.04
CA ASP A 32 -15.57 -12.12 7.76
C ASP A 32 -16.99 -12.04 8.29
N THR A 33 -17.38 -10.87 8.81
CA THR A 33 -18.68 -10.72 9.48
C THR A 33 -19.69 -9.98 8.64
N GLY A 34 -19.22 -9.22 7.65
CA GLY A 34 -20.07 -8.35 6.84
C GLY A 34 -20.48 -7.05 7.53
N ASP A 35 -20.04 -6.83 8.78
CA ASP A 35 -20.35 -5.63 9.54
C ASP A 35 -19.71 -4.39 8.91
N MET A 36 -20.38 -3.24 9.06
CA MET A 36 -19.83 -1.96 8.61
C MET A 36 -18.98 -1.37 9.73
N LEU A 37 -17.69 -1.17 9.43
CA LEU A 37 -16.70 -0.63 10.35
C LEU A 37 -16.39 0.82 9.98
N TYR A 38 -16.37 1.71 10.96
CA TYR A 38 -16.00 3.09 10.73
C TYR A 38 -14.48 3.21 10.60
N ARG A 39 -14.02 3.87 9.55
CA ARG A 39 -12.59 3.95 9.21
C ARG A 39 -11.76 4.58 10.33
N ALA A 40 -12.26 5.66 10.95
CA ALA A 40 -11.51 6.32 12.02
C ALA A 40 -11.31 5.42 13.25
N ASP A 41 -12.29 4.56 13.57
CA ASP A 41 -12.15 3.59 14.67
C ASP A 41 -11.13 2.51 14.33
N LEU A 42 -11.08 2.07 13.05
CA LEU A 42 -10.06 1.15 12.58
C LEU A 42 -8.66 1.77 12.61
N GLU A 43 -8.53 3.03 12.21
CA GLU A 43 -7.26 3.75 12.29
C GLU A 43 -6.80 3.90 13.75
N ALA A 44 -7.69 4.25 14.67
CA ALA A 44 -7.40 4.34 16.10
C ALA A 44 -7.00 2.99 16.71
N SER A 45 -7.60 1.88 16.24
CA SER A 45 -7.27 0.51 16.68
C SER A 45 -6.12 -0.12 15.87
N GLN A 46 -5.37 0.65 15.08
CA GLN A 46 -4.31 0.16 14.19
C GLN A 46 -4.78 -0.96 13.23
N TRP A 47 -5.99 -0.80 12.71
CA TRP A 47 -6.62 -1.74 11.77
C TRP A 47 -6.91 -3.12 12.34
N VAL A 48 -7.16 -3.17 13.64
CA VAL A 48 -7.71 -4.35 14.31
C VAL A 48 -9.20 -4.19 14.48
N THR A 49 -9.98 -5.14 13.96
CA THR A 49 -11.44 -5.11 14.08
C THR A 49 -11.88 -5.39 15.53
N PRO A 50 -13.11 -5.03 15.92
CA PRO A 50 -13.63 -5.32 17.28
C PRO A 50 -13.60 -6.81 17.65
N LYS A 51 -13.54 -7.71 16.66
CA LYS A 51 -13.40 -9.16 16.85
C LYS A 51 -11.93 -9.64 16.88
N GLY A 52 -10.97 -8.72 16.90
CA GLY A 52 -9.55 -9.04 17.02
C GLY A 52 -8.87 -9.43 15.70
N ARG A 53 -9.55 -9.26 14.55
CA ARG A 53 -8.92 -9.51 13.25
C ARG A 53 -8.02 -8.36 12.87
N HIS A 54 -6.79 -8.67 12.47
CA HIS A 54 -5.86 -7.73 11.86
C HIS A 54 -6.16 -7.59 10.36
N MET A 55 -6.57 -6.40 9.93
CA MET A 55 -6.74 -6.09 8.51
C MET A 55 -5.37 -5.85 7.86
N ARG A 56 -5.30 -6.11 6.56
CA ARG A 56 -4.08 -5.79 5.79
C ARG A 56 -3.94 -4.29 5.65
N ILE A 57 -2.75 -3.80 5.92
CA ILE A 57 -2.37 -2.39 5.73
C ILE A 57 -1.14 -2.30 4.84
N GLY A 58 -1.06 -1.23 4.05
CA GLY A 58 0.10 -0.97 3.20
C GLY A 58 1.34 -0.54 4.00
N PRO A 59 2.51 -0.52 3.34
CA PRO A 59 3.78 -0.17 3.98
C PRO A 59 3.79 1.20 4.64
N GLU A 60 3.22 2.23 4.01
CA GLU A 60 3.18 3.59 4.56
C GLU A 60 2.49 3.67 5.93
N LEU A 61 1.33 3.00 6.06
CA LEU A 61 0.63 2.94 7.34
C LEU A 61 1.42 2.14 8.38
N ARG A 62 2.09 1.06 7.94
CA ARG A 62 2.93 0.27 8.84
C ARG A 62 4.08 1.10 9.38
N PHE A 63 4.78 1.86 8.54
CA PHE A 63 5.87 2.74 8.94
C PHE A 63 5.39 3.85 9.87
N ARG A 64 4.25 4.46 9.55
CA ARG A 64 3.64 5.50 10.39
C ARG A 64 3.35 5.01 11.81
N TYR A 65 2.84 3.79 11.97
CA TYR A 65 2.54 3.21 13.28
C TYR A 65 3.76 2.74 14.06
N LEU A 66 4.88 2.50 13.39
CA LEU A 66 6.07 1.93 14.02
C LEU A 66 7.11 2.97 14.36
N PHE A 67 7.40 3.88 13.43
CA PHE A 67 8.51 4.80 13.60
C PHE A 67 8.15 6.01 14.48
N ASP A 68 9.06 6.38 15.35
CA ASP A 68 8.92 7.48 16.28
C ASP A 68 8.68 8.80 15.53
N GLY A 69 7.62 9.52 15.94
CA GLY A 69 7.26 10.79 15.35
C GLY A 69 6.93 10.71 13.86
N GLU A 70 6.51 9.54 13.38
CA GLU A 70 6.16 9.28 11.97
C GLU A 70 7.29 9.65 10.99
N ARG A 71 8.55 9.42 11.38
CA ARG A 71 9.75 9.79 10.59
C ARG A 71 10.59 8.59 10.24
N TRP A 72 10.84 8.40 8.95
CA TRP A 72 11.72 7.36 8.42
C TRP A 72 12.36 7.78 7.11
N ASP A 73 13.49 7.19 6.80
CA ASP A 73 14.14 7.27 5.50
C ASP A 73 13.76 6.05 4.68
N VAL A 74 13.49 6.24 3.39
CA VAL A 74 13.18 5.13 2.47
C VAL A 74 14.46 4.63 1.83
N ILE A 75 14.68 3.32 1.85
CA ILE A 75 15.76 2.66 1.13
C ILE A 75 15.20 2.09 -0.17
N THR A 76 15.79 2.47 -1.28
CA THR A 76 15.47 1.91 -2.59
C THR A 76 16.40 0.74 -2.88
N PRO A 77 15.87 -0.49 -3.01
CA PRO A 77 16.68 -1.66 -3.35
C PRO A 77 17.23 -1.55 -4.79
N PRO A 78 18.27 -2.33 -5.13
CA PRO A 78 18.73 -2.45 -6.51
C PRO A 78 17.60 -2.91 -7.43
N LYS A 79 17.62 -2.40 -8.66
CA LYS A 79 16.61 -2.77 -9.64
C LYS A 79 16.90 -4.17 -10.20
N ALA A 80 15.98 -5.09 -10.00
CA ALA A 80 16.03 -6.40 -10.63
C ALA A 80 15.65 -6.34 -12.13
N ILE A 81 15.99 -7.38 -12.87
CA ILE A 81 15.64 -7.51 -14.29
C ILE A 81 14.13 -7.79 -14.39
N ASP A 82 13.42 -6.97 -15.17
CA ASP A 82 12.02 -7.19 -15.47
C ASP A 82 11.87 -8.37 -16.46
N ASP A 83 11.03 -9.34 -16.12
CA ASP A 83 10.60 -10.45 -17.00
C ASP A 83 11.77 -11.18 -17.73
N PRO A 84 12.69 -11.82 -16.98
CA PRO A 84 13.84 -12.49 -17.58
C PRO A 84 13.45 -13.68 -18.47
N LEU A 85 12.29 -14.27 -18.23
CA LEU A 85 11.81 -15.45 -18.96
C LEU A 85 10.84 -15.10 -20.10
N LYS A 86 10.51 -13.82 -20.29
CA LYS A 86 9.49 -13.36 -21.25
C LYS A 86 8.17 -14.11 -21.09
N PHE A 87 7.74 -14.25 -19.82
CA PHE A 87 6.56 -15.04 -19.47
C PHE A 87 5.27 -14.42 -20.01
N LYS A 88 4.42 -15.28 -20.56
CA LYS A 88 3.09 -14.93 -21.05
C LYS A 88 2.11 -16.06 -20.75
N ASP A 89 1.02 -15.73 -20.09
CA ASP A 89 -0.22 -16.51 -20.04
C ASP A 89 -1.32 -15.75 -20.81
N ASP A 90 -2.44 -15.42 -20.21
CA ASP A 90 -3.46 -14.54 -20.80
C ASP A 90 -2.92 -13.12 -21.03
N LYS A 91 -1.98 -12.67 -20.20
CA LYS A 91 -1.32 -11.35 -20.28
C LYS A 91 0.19 -11.53 -20.14
N ARG A 92 0.98 -10.66 -20.79
CA ARG A 92 2.43 -10.65 -20.59
C ARG A 92 2.75 -10.25 -19.15
N TYR A 93 3.80 -10.83 -18.58
CA TYR A 93 4.23 -10.51 -17.23
C TYR A 93 4.60 -9.02 -17.07
N VAL A 94 5.28 -8.44 -18.06
CA VAL A 94 5.60 -7.00 -18.10
C VAL A 94 4.36 -6.12 -17.96
N ASP A 95 3.23 -6.50 -18.58
CA ASP A 95 1.99 -5.73 -18.48
C ASP A 95 1.38 -5.84 -17.07
N ARG A 96 1.52 -6.99 -16.41
CA ARG A 96 1.12 -7.19 -15.00
C ARG A 96 1.97 -6.34 -14.06
N LEU A 97 3.30 -6.33 -14.24
CA LEU A 97 4.23 -5.48 -13.48
C LEU A 97 3.86 -4.01 -13.62
N LYS A 98 3.66 -3.53 -14.86
CA LYS A 98 3.26 -2.14 -15.13
C LYS A 98 1.95 -1.77 -14.44
N ALA A 99 0.95 -2.64 -14.49
CA ALA A 99 -0.33 -2.40 -13.83
C ALA A 99 -0.19 -2.36 -12.30
N SER A 100 0.62 -3.26 -11.70
CA SER A 100 0.86 -3.28 -10.27
C SER A 100 1.65 -2.05 -9.80
N ARG A 101 2.66 -1.63 -10.56
CA ARG A 101 3.42 -0.40 -10.31
C ARG A 101 2.52 0.83 -10.36
N ALA A 102 1.65 0.92 -11.35
CA ALA A 102 0.68 2.02 -11.46
C ALA A 102 -0.34 2.04 -10.30
N LYS A 103 -0.76 0.85 -9.82
CA LYS A 103 -1.71 0.71 -8.70
C LYS A 103 -1.07 1.09 -7.35
N THR A 104 0.15 0.64 -7.09
CA THR A 104 0.79 0.76 -5.76
C THR A 104 1.75 1.94 -5.64
N GLY A 105 2.18 2.50 -6.77
CA GLY A 105 3.24 3.51 -6.80
C GLY A 105 4.63 2.98 -6.43
N ARG A 106 4.83 1.64 -6.44
CA ARG A 106 6.06 0.96 -6.03
C ARG A 106 6.64 0.14 -7.18
N ASP A 107 7.95 -0.04 -7.17
CA ASP A 107 8.64 -0.84 -8.19
C ASP A 107 8.39 -2.34 -8.01
N ASP A 108 8.30 -2.82 -6.77
CA ASP A 108 7.97 -4.21 -6.42
C ASP A 108 7.30 -4.31 -5.02
N ALA A 109 7.07 -5.52 -4.54
CA ALA A 109 6.34 -5.81 -3.31
C ALA A 109 7.07 -5.38 -2.02
N MET A 110 8.38 -5.14 -2.04
CA MET A 110 9.15 -4.79 -0.85
C MET A 110 9.29 -3.30 -0.66
N ALA A 111 8.94 -2.81 0.53
CA ALA A 111 9.19 -1.46 0.99
C ALA A 111 10.13 -1.48 2.20
N ILE A 112 11.14 -0.63 2.20
CA ILE A 112 12.15 -0.59 3.26
C ILE A 112 12.18 0.81 3.86
N GLY A 113 11.98 0.89 5.17
CA GLY A 113 12.09 2.10 5.96
C GLY A 113 13.18 1.98 7.02
N VAL A 114 13.83 3.08 7.31
CA VAL A 114 14.86 3.17 8.37
C VAL A 114 14.52 4.32 9.30
N GLY A 115 14.45 4.05 10.58
CA GLY A 115 14.11 5.06 11.58
C GLY A 115 14.34 4.57 12.98
N ALA A 116 13.79 5.25 13.97
CA ALA A 116 13.81 4.82 15.36
C ALA A 116 12.46 4.22 15.77
N ILE A 117 12.48 3.18 16.58
CA ILE A 117 11.33 2.58 17.25
C ILE A 117 11.62 2.60 18.74
N LEU A 118 10.85 3.36 19.52
CA LEU A 118 11.08 3.59 20.95
C LEU A 118 12.51 4.04 21.25
N GLY A 119 13.04 4.92 20.41
CA GLY A 119 14.41 5.46 20.52
C GLY A 119 15.51 4.54 19.99
N ALA A 120 15.22 3.28 19.65
CA ALA A 120 16.20 2.34 19.10
C ALA A 120 16.19 2.39 17.55
N PRO A 121 17.36 2.48 16.89
CA PRO A 121 17.43 2.45 15.43
C PRO A 121 17.00 1.07 14.92
N ALA A 122 16.24 1.07 13.83
CA ALA A 122 15.76 -0.16 13.20
C ALA A 122 15.62 0.02 11.69
N VAL A 123 15.85 -1.06 10.96
CA VAL A 123 15.44 -1.23 9.56
C VAL A 123 14.16 -2.05 9.56
N VAL A 124 13.15 -1.54 8.88
CA VAL A 124 11.85 -2.23 8.76
C VAL A 124 11.59 -2.54 7.30
N LEU A 125 11.39 -3.81 6.99
CA LEU A 125 10.96 -4.30 5.69
C LEU A 125 9.48 -4.65 5.76
N VAL A 126 8.68 -4.13 4.82
CA VAL A 126 7.25 -4.44 4.72
C VAL A 126 6.95 -4.98 3.34
N GLN A 127 6.33 -6.15 3.30
CA GLN A 127 5.87 -6.77 2.07
C GLN A 127 4.45 -6.30 1.76
N ASP A 128 4.30 -5.65 0.59
CA ASP A 128 3.02 -5.10 0.15
C ASP A 128 2.21 -6.16 -0.61
N PHE A 129 1.15 -6.64 0.03
CA PHE A 129 0.24 -7.62 -0.58
C PHE A 129 -0.52 -7.06 -1.79
N GLU A 130 -0.67 -5.74 -1.90
CA GLU A 130 -1.33 -5.08 -3.02
C GLU A 130 -0.52 -5.21 -4.31
N PHE A 131 0.80 -5.39 -4.20
CA PHE A 131 1.67 -5.64 -5.34
C PHE A 131 1.68 -7.13 -5.69
N MET A 132 0.90 -7.55 -6.67
CA MET A 132 0.82 -8.94 -7.16
C MET A 132 0.66 -10.00 -6.05
N GLY A 133 -0.18 -9.71 -5.02
CA GLY A 133 -0.37 -10.59 -3.89
C GLY A 133 0.86 -10.72 -2.98
N GLY A 134 1.78 -9.75 -3.00
CA GLY A 134 3.04 -9.80 -2.26
C GLY A 134 3.96 -10.93 -2.71
N SER A 135 3.82 -11.44 -3.95
CA SER A 135 4.58 -12.60 -4.40
C SER A 135 6.08 -12.37 -4.39
N LEU A 136 6.82 -13.39 -3.98
CA LEU A 136 8.28 -13.38 -3.90
C LEU A 136 8.89 -13.58 -5.28
N GLY A 137 9.49 -12.53 -5.82
CA GLY A 137 10.26 -12.54 -7.05
C GLY A 137 11.71 -12.11 -6.80
N MET A 138 12.53 -12.02 -7.83
CA MET A 138 13.93 -11.56 -7.72
C MET A 138 14.02 -10.18 -7.05
N ALA A 139 13.17 -9.22 -7.45
CA ALA A 139 13.15 -7.90 -6.84
C ALA A 139 12.80 -7.93 -5.35
N ALA A 140 11.96 -8.87 -4.93
CA ALA A 140 11.65 -9.06 -3.51
C ALA A 140 12.86 -9.59 -2.73
N GLY A 141 13.63 -10.51 -3.32
CA GLY A 141 14.89 -11.03 -2.76
C GLY A 141 15.94 -9.92 -2.61
N GLU A 142 16.16 -9.14 -3.69
CA GLU A 142 17.05 -7.98 -3.65
C GLU A 142 16.64 -6.95 -2.57
N GLY A 143 15.33 -6.74 -2.41
CA GLY A 143 14.80 -5.88 -1.35
C GLY A 143 15.14 -6.41 0.05
N PHE A 144 15.04 -7.72 0.26
CA PHE A 144 15.38 -8.33 1.54
C PHE A 144 16.91 -8.22 1.83
N ILE A 145 17.74 -8.49 0.82
CA ILE A 145 19.20 -8.34 0.94
C ILE A 145 19.55 -6.89 1.26
N ALA A 146 19.00 -5.93 0.51
CA ALA A 146 19.26 -4.51 0.77
C ALA A 146 18.86 -4.06 2.19
N ALA A 147 17.75 -4.58 2.72
CA ALA A 147 17.33 -4.31 4.09
C ALA A 147 18.30 -4.93 5.12
N ALA A 148 18.75 -6.15 4.89
CA ALA A 148 19.70 -6.83 5.76
C ALA A 148 21.07 -6.12 5.78
N ASP A 149 21.58 -5.75 4.62
CA ASP A 149 22.84 -5.01 4.48
C ASP A 149 22.79 -3.65 5.17
N GLU A 150 21.68 -2.94 5.04
CA GLU A 150 21.50 -1.65 5.71
C GLU A 150 21.44 -1.82 7.24
N ALA A 151 20.77 -2.88 7.72
CA ALA A 151 20.73 -3.19 9.15
C ALA A 151 22.13 -3.53 9.70
N LEU A 152 22.91 -4.33 8.98
CA LEU A 152 24.30 -4.65 9.33
C LEU A 152 25.19 -3.40 9.33
N LYS A 153 25.09 -2.58 8.29
CA LYS A 153 25.85 -1.32 8.18
C LYS A 153 25.54 -0.37 9.34
N ARG A 154 24.30 -0.26 9.74
CA ARG A 154 23.85 0.58 10.87
C ARG A 154 24.02 -0.10 12.22
N ARG A 155 24.35 -1.38 12.26
CA ARG A 155 24.43 -2.19 13.48
C ARG A 155 23.13 -2.12 14.30
N CYS A 156 22.00 -2.27 13.63
CA CYS A 156 20.67 -2.20 14.23
C CYS A 156 19.83 -3.43 13.88
N GLY A 157 18.67 -3.54 14.51
CA GLY A 157 17.73 -4.64 14.25
C GLY A 157 17.06 -4.54 12.86
N LEU A 158 16.79 -5.69 12.24
CA LEU A 158 15.92 -5.82 11.08
C LEU A 158 14.59 -6.42 11.51
N VAL A 159 13.49 -5.74 11.18
CA VAL A 159 12.11 -6.21 11.40
C VAL A 159 11.43 -6.41 10.04
N ALA A 160 10.93 -7.61 9.78
CA ALA A 160 10.24 -7.92 8.53
C ALA A 160 8.76 -8.23 8.78
N PHE A 161 7.87 -7.50 8.10
CA PHE A 161 6.44 -7.77 8.04
C PHE A 161 6.14 -8.47 6.73
N THR A 162 5.88 -9.77 6.79
CA THR A 162 5.66 -10.59 5.61
C THR A 162 4.17 -10.73 5.28
N ALA A 163 3.84 -10.63 4.00
CA ALA A 163 2.49 -10.84 3.46
C ALA A 163 2.59 -11.33 2.02
N ALA A 164 2.81 -12.63 1.84
CA ALA A 164 3.05 -13.24 0.54
C ALA A 164 1.98 -14.25 0.16
N GLY A 165 1.60 -14.26 -1.13
CA GLY A 165 0.85 -15.36 -1.75
C GLY A 165 1.74 -16.53 -2.18
N GLY A 166 3.08 -16.42 -2.04
CA GLY A 166 4.06 -17.43 -2.41
C GLY A 166 5.07 -16.94 -3.45
N ALA A 167 5.81 -17.86 -4.07
CA ALA A 167 6.77 -17.59 -5.12
C ALA A 167 6.08 -17.01 -6.37
N ARG A 168 6.75 -16.08 -7.05
CA ARG A 168 6.25 -15.45 -8.28
C ARG A 168 6.43 -16.38 -9.48
N MET A 169 5.36 -17.08 -9.86
CA MET A 169 5.38 -18.07 -10.94
C MET A 169 5.96 -17.54 -12.25
N GLN A 170 5.73 -16.28 -12.58
CA GLN A 170 6.18 -15.63 -13.81
C GLN A 170 7.72 -15.58 -13.95
N GLU A 171 8.42 -15.67 -12.84
CA GLU A 171 9.89 -15.69 -12.78
C GLU A 171 10.44 -17.11 -12.64
N GLY A 172 9.56 -18.11 -12.53
CA GLY A 172 9.95 -19.52 -12.46
C GLY A 172 10.90 -19.79 -11.29
N ILE A 173 11.94 -20.57 -11.54
CA ILE A 173 12.94 -20.93 -10.52
C ILE A 173 13.70 -19.72 -9.97
N LEU A 174 13.81 -18.63 -10.73
CA LEU A 174 14.52 -17.43 -10.31
C LEU A 174 13.84 -16.76 -9.10
N SER A 175 12.55 -17.00 -8.90
CA SER A 175 11.83 -16.51 -7.72
C SER A 175 12.17 -17.27 -6.43
N LEU A 176 12.92 -18.35 -6.52
CA LEU A 176 13.32 -19.22 -5.40
C LEU A 176 14.82 -19.09 -5.06
N MET A 177 15.54 -18.30 -5.82
CA MET A 177 16.97 -18.06 -5.65
C MET A 177 17.22 -16.77 -4.88
#